data_5933031b7d4f1861769cd575d0fb8184
#
_entry.id   5933031b7d4f1861769cd575d0fb8184
#
_cell.length_a   1.000
_cell.length_b   1.000
_cell.length_c   1.000
_cell.angle_alpha   90.00
_cell.angle_beta   90.00
_cell.angle_gamma   90.00
#
_symmetry.space_group_name_H-M   'P 1'
#
loop_
_entity.id
_entity.type
_entity.pdbx_description
1 polymer ?
#
loop_
_entity_poly.entity_id
_entity_poly.type
_entity_poly.pdbx_seq_one_letter_code
_entity_poly.pdbx_strand_id
1 'polypeptide(L)'
;MKRIMMFAITIMMAFTAFAQKSPGTLTLYPRVGMSFSKFCGDKIYTDILNSAGGNVDAKFKTGFTAGAELQYQLSDIIALSGGVIYSEQGTKFGSIEGIDDLEIKHNDINVPLLCVLTTKYGISLKAGLQPEFRVSDKFDKILNEVNLSIPVGIAYEYRNFCLDLRYNIGLTHIYKDQSSYDKSHNGTIMLTLGYGIDL
;
A
#
# COMPACT_ATOMS: atom_id res chain seq x y z
N MET A 1 -3.89 23.50 -19.66
CA MET A 1 -3.75 22.89 -18.34
C MET A 1 -4.73 23.44 -17.31
N LYS A 2 -4.77 24.77 -17.03
CA LYS A 2 -5.73 25.36 -16.05
C LYS A 2 -7.21 25.05 -16.34
N ARG A 3 -7.66 25.04 -17.62
CA ARG A 3 -9.05 24.73 -17.99
C ARG A 3 -9.44 23.27 -17.76
N ILE A 4 -8.51 22.32 -17.96
CA ILE A 4 -8.73 20.88 -17.70
C ILE A 4 -8.82 20.65 -16.19
N MET A 5 -7.98 21.32 -15.40
CA MET A 5 -8.00 21.26 -13.95
C MET A 5 -9.30 21.84 -13.36
N MET A 6 -9.77 22.97 -13.90
CA MET A 6 -11.08 23.54 -13.52
C MET A 6 -12.24 22.61 -13.90
N PHE A 7 -12.20 21.97 -15.07
CA PHE A 7 -13.22 21.02 -15.49
C PHE A 7 -13.24 19.77 -14.59
N ALA A 8 -12.07 19.25 -14.21
CA ALA A 8 -11.94 18.14 -13.27
C ALA A 8 -12.48 18.51 -11.87
N ILE A 9 -12.18 19.72 -11.37
CA ILE A 9 -12.70 20.22 -10.09
C ILE A 9 -14.22 20.42 -10.15
N THR A 10 -14.74 20.94 -11.27
CA THR A 10 -16.20 21.13 -11.45
C THR A 10 -16.95 19.80 -11.53
N ILE A 11 -16.37 18.80 -12.19
CA ILE A 11 -16.91 17.43 -12.22
C ILE A 11 -16.88 16.83 -10.80
N MET A 12 -15.80 16.99 -10.03
CA MET A 12 -15.74 16.54 -8.63
C MET A 12 -16.80 17.22 -7.74
N MET A 13 -17.11 18.49 -7.97
CA MET A 13 -18.14 19.22 -7.21
C MET A 13 -19.58 18.85 -7.60
N ALA A 14 -19.81 18.34 -8.80
CA ALA A 14 -21.16 17.95 -9.27
C ALA A 14 -21.65 16.63 -8.64
N PHE A 15 -20.78 15.84 -8.02
CA PHE A 15 -21.13 14.57 -7.40
C PHE A 15 -21.23 14.68 -5.87
N THR A 16 -22.17 15.52 -5.38
CA THR A 16 -22.56 15.54 -3.96
C THR A 16 -23.47 14.35 -3.64
N ALA A 17 -22.96 13.14 -3.76
CA ALA A 17 -23.61 12.01 -3.11
C ALA A 17 -23.11 12.01 -1.65
N PHE A 18 -24.01 12.01 -0.69
CA PHE A 18 -23.68 11.93 0.72
C PHE A 18 -23.04 10.55 0.99
N ALA A 19 -21.74 10.54 1.09
CA ALA A 19 -20.95 9.34 1.42
C ALA A 19 -20.78 9.17 2.95
N GLN A 20 -21.45 10.02 3.73
CA GLN A 20 -21.33 10.03 5.18
C GLN A 20 -22.21 8.94 5.78
N LYS A 21 -21.57 7.96 6.43
CA LYS A 21 -22.26 6.86 7.11
C LYS A 21 -22.64 7.28 8.52
N SER A 22 -23.81 6.80 8.98
CA SER A 22 -24.27 7.07 10.34
C SER A 22 -23.39 6.38 11.38
N PRO A 23 -23.18 6.98 12.56
CA PRO A 23 -22.50 6.31 13.66
C PRO A 23 -23.14 4.96 14.00
N GLY A 24 -22.31 3.96 14.29
CA GLY A 24 -22.73 2.57 14.52
C GLY A 24 -22.84 1.71 13.26
N THR A 25 -22.71 2.28 12.06
CA THR A 25 -22.72 1.49 10.81
C THR A 25 -21.46 0.66 10.71
N LEU A 26 -21.62 -0.64 10.43
CA LEU A 26 -20.54 -1.56 10.05
C LEU A 26 -20.61 -1.79 8.55
N THR A 27 -19.51 -1.56 7.86
CA THR A 27 -19.43 -1.71 6.40
C THR A 27 -18.30 -2.65 6.03
N LEU A 28 -18.59 -3.63 5.19
CA LEU A 28 -17.60 -4.52 4.56
C LEU A 28 -17.19 -3.95 3.21
N TYR A 29 -15.88 -3.82 3.00
CA TYR A 29 -15.28 -3.41 1.72
C TYR A 29 -14.45 -4.56 1.13
N PRO A 30 -14.98 -5.46 0.30
CA PRO A 30 -14.15 -6.23 -0.62
C PRO A 30 -13.39 -5.27 -1.53
N ARG A 31 -12.09 -5.53 -1.72
CA ARG A 31 -11.17 -4.66 -2.45
C ARG A 31 -10.31 -5.45 -3.42
N VAL A 32 -10.03 -4.84 -4.56
CA VAL A 32 -9.10 -5.35 -5.58
C VAL A 32 -8.32 -4.19 -6.18
N GLY A 33 -7.07 -4.44 -6.58
CA GLY A 33 -6.26 -3.37 -7.14
C GLY A 33 -4.83 -3.80 -7.46
N MET A 34 -3.95 -2.81 -7.44
CA MET A 34 -2.54 -2.95 -7.79
C MET A 34 -1.65 -2.44 -6.65
N SER A 35 -0.52 -3.10 -6.47
CA SER A 35 0.57 -2.65 -5.62
C SER A 35 1.78 -2.25 -6.48
N PHE A 36 2.47 -1.20 -6.05
CA PHE A 36 3.73 -0.74 -6.63
C PHE A 36 4.74 -0.70 -5.49
N SER A 37 5.62 -1.68 -5.43
CA SER A 37 6.60 -1.82 -4.36
C SER A 37 8.01 -1.53 -4.85
N LYS A 38 8.80 -0.93 -3.96
CA LYS A 38 10.22 -0.68 -4.17
C LYS A 38 10.94 -0.78 -2.82
N PHE A 39 12.10 -1.41 -2.80
CA PHE A 39 12.97 -1.32 -1.64
C PHE A 39 13.60 0.08 -1.58
N CYS A 40 13.35 0.79 -0.49
CA CYS A 40 13.93 2.09 -0.19
C CYS A 40 14.99 1.88 0.89
N GLY A 41 16.26 2.13 0.57
CA GLY A 41 17.35 2.00 1.54
C GLY A 41 18.71 2.07 0.87
N ASP A 42 19.70 2.46 1.67
CA ASP A 42 21.05 2.84 1.21
C ASP A 42 21.91 1.64 0.83
N LYS A 43 22.61 1.79 -0.28
CA LYS A 43 24.01 1.43 -0.59
C LYS A 43 24.48 -0.02 -0.62
N ILE A 44 23.93 -1.00 0.10
CA ILE A 44 24.58 -2.34 0.12
C ILE A 44 24.45 -3.06 -1.22
N TYR A 45 23.30 -2.95 -1.88
CA TYR A 45 23.17 -3.50 -3.24
C TYR A 45 23.96 -2.68 -4.26
N THR A 46 24.06 -1.36 -4.08
CA THR A 46 24.92 -0.51 -4.91
C THR A 46 26.40 -0.82 -4.72
N ASP A 47 26.87 -1.13 -3.52
CA ASP A 47 28.30 -1.40 -3.28
C ASP A 47 28.74 -2.78 -3.79
N ILE A 48 27.92 -3.82 -3.65
CA ILE A 48 28.20 -5.15 -4.20
C ILE A 48 28.13 -5.11 -5.73
N LEU A 49 27.16 -4.40 -6.31
CA LEU A 49 26.97 -4.32 -7.75
C LEU A 49 27.84 -3.23 -8.39
N ASN A 50 28.19 -2.15 -7.69
CA ASN A 50 29.20 -1.18 -8.14
C ASN A 50 30.61 -1.78 -8.14
N SER A 51 30.90 -2.76 -7.29
CA SER A 51 32.12 -3.58 -7.37
C SER A 51 32.13 -4.42 -8.65
N ALA A 52 30.98 -4.67 -9.28
CA ALA A 52 30.82 -5.34 -10.57
C ALA A 52 30.66 -4.34 -11.75
N GLY A 53 30.81 -3.02 -11.53
CA GLY A 53 30.89 -2.01 -12.59
C GLY A 53 29.55 -1.49 -13.12
N GLY A 54 28.42 -1.70 -12.47
CA GLY A 54 27.11 -1.26 -12.94
C GLY A 54 26.33 -0.43 -11.93
N ASN A 55 25.79 0.72 -12.36
CA ASN A 55 24.77 1.47 -11.60
C ASN A 55 23.42 0.72 -11.74
N VAL A 56 22.98 0.04 -10.70
CA VAL A 56 21.71 -0.69 -10.71
C VAL A 56 20.67 0.08 -9.92
N ASP A 57 19.74 0.72 -10.62
CA ASP A 57 18.59 1.36 -10.02
C ASP A 57 17.50 0.33 -9.70
N ALA A 58 17.05 0.28 -8.44
CA ALA A 58 15.86 -0.47 -8.07
C ALA A 58 14.63 0.17 -8.73
N LYS A 59 13.91 -0.61 -9.54
CA LYS A 59 12.69 -0.18 -10.23
C LYS A 59 11.46 -0.64 -9.46
N PHE A 60 10.36 0.13 -9.58
CA PHE A 60 9.08 -0.30 -9.04
C PHE A 60 8.62 -1.60 -9.69
N LYS A 61 8.18 -2.53 -8.85
CA LYS A 61 7.48 -3.73 -9.29
C LYS A 61 5.99 -3.53 -9.10
N THR A 62 5.23 -3.80 -10.15
CA THR A 62 3.77 -3.84 -10.10
C THR A 62 3.34 -5.24 -9.70
N GLY A 63 2.42 -5.33 -8.73
CA GLY A 63 1.80 -6.55 -8.27
C GLY A 63 0.28 -6.42 -8.19
N PHE A 64 -0.39 -7.54 -7.97
CA PHE A 64 -1.81 -7.62 -7.72
C PHE A 64 -2.09 -7.50 -6.22
N THR A 65 -3.22 -6.90 -5.85
CA THR A 65 -3.69 -6.85 -4.46
C THR A 65 -5.19 -7.11 -4.39
N ALA A 66 -5.62 -7.92 -3.42
CA ALA A 66 -7.03 -8.20 -3.17
C ALA A 66 -7.25 -8.53 -1.69
N GLY A 67 -8.44 -8.22 -1.19
CA GLY A 67 -8.77 -8.50 0.20
C GLY A 67 -10.11 -7.92 0.62
N ALA A 68 -10.31 -7.81 1.93
CA ALA A 68 -11.49 -7.19 2.50
C ALA A 68 -11.14 -6.41 3.76
N GLU A 69 -11.80 -5.28 3.96
CA GLU A 69 -11.73 -4.45 5.15
C GLU A 69 -13.13 -4.28 5.74
N LEU A 70 -13.24 -4.37 7.08
CA LEU A 70 -14.41 -3.99 7.84
C LEU A 70 -14.17 -2.59 8.39
N GLN A 71 -15.13 -1.69 8.22
CA GLN A 71 -15.08 -0.32 8.74
C GLN A 71 -16.26 -0.10 9.67
N TYR A 72 -15.98 0.30 10.90
CA TYR A 72 -16.98 0.67 11.90
C TYR A 72 -16.99 2.18 12.10
N GLN A 73 -18.13 2.81 11.88
CA GLN A 73 -18.32 4.24 12.02
C GLN A 73 -18.54 4.61 13.48
N LEU A 74 -17.57 5.33 14.08
CA LEU A 74 -17.64 5.79 15.48
C LEU A 74 -18.44 7.10 15.62
N SER A 75 -18.28 8.00 14.67
CA SER A 75 -18.97 9.29 14.61
C SER A 75 -19.15 9.69 13.14
N ASP A 76 -19.82 10.80 12.89
CA ASP A 76 -20.05 11.28 11.51
C ASP A 76 -18.78 11.43 10.67
N ILE A 77 -17.63 11.66 11.31
CA ILE A 77 -16.36 11.92 10.62
C ILE A 77 -15.27 10.90 10.93
N ILE A 78 -15.43 10.05 11.96
CA ILE A 78 -14.40 9.13 12.44
C ILE A 78 -14.89 7.69 12.32
N ALA A 79 -14.07 6.84 11.71
CA ALA A 79 -14.27 5.41 11.68
C ALA A 79 -12.98 4.66 12.02
N LEU A 80 -13.12 3.41 12.45
CA LEU A 80 -12.03 2.45 12.56
C LEU A 80 -12.20 1.41 11.47
N SER A 81 -11.10 1.03 10.82
CA SER A 81 -11.09 -0.01 9.81
C SER A 81 -10.05 -1.06 10.14
N GLY A 82 -10.38 -2.31 9.89
CA GLY A 82 -9.46 -3.44 10.00
C GLY A 82 -9.77 -4.47 8.94
N GLY A 83 -8.75 -5.21 8.46
CA GLY A 83 -8.99 -6.15 7.38
C GLY A 83 -7.84 -7.10 7.11
N VAL A 84 -7.98 -7.86 6.04
CA VAL A 84 -6.95 -8.74 5.51
C VAL A 84 -6.82 -8.49 4.01
N ILE A 85 -5.61 -8.17 3.58
CA ILE A 85 -5.30 -7.84 2.18
C ILE A 85 -4.09 -8.67 1.74
N TYR A 86 -4.29 -9.51 0.76
CA TYR A 86 -3.20 -10.16 0.02
C TYR A 86 -2.57 -9.17 -0.95
N SER A 87 -1.24 -9.12 -1.03
CA SER A 87 -0.52 -8.32 -2.01
C SER A 87 0.71 -9.04 -2.54
N GLU A 88 0.86 -8.98 -3.86
CA GLU A 88 2.11 -9.34 -4.51
C GLU A 88 3.04 -8.12 -4.47
N GLN A 89 4.25 -8.32 -3.94
CA GLN A 89 5.24 -7.27 -3.78
C GLN A 89 6.60 -7.71 -4.35
N GLY A 90 7.60 -6.84 -4.30
CA GLY A 90 8.96 -7.16 -4.70
C GLY A 90 9.69 -5.98 -5.32
N THR A 91 10.83 -6.30 -5.93
CA THR A 91 11.68 -5.30 -6.61
C THR A 91 12.24 -5.91 -7.89
N LYS A 92 12.33 -5.07 -8.93
CA LYS A 92 13.05 -5.40 -10.17
C LYS A 92 14.39 -4.68 -10.15
N PHE A 93 15.44 -5.41 -10.46
CA PHE A 93 16.78 -4.87 -10.67
C PHE A 93 17.04 -4.81 -12.18
N GLY A 94 17.50 -3.66 -12.69
CA GLY A 94 17.79 -3.48 -14.10
C GLY A 94 18.93 -4.41 -14.56
N SER A 95 18.87 -4.85 -15.81
CA SER A 95 19.86 -5.76 -16.41
C SER A 95 21.27 -5.16 -16.42
N ILE A 96 22.24 -5.96 -15.97
CA ILE A 96 23.65 -5.77 -16.28
C ILE A 96 23.94 -6.56 -17.55
N GLU A 97 24.83 -6.07 -18.43
CA GLU A 97 25.19 -6.76 -19.67
C GLU A 97 25.41 -8.26 -19.46
N GLY A 98 24.51 -9.10 -20.01
CA GLY A 98 24.61 -10.55 -19.99
C GLY A 98 23.83 -11.29 -18.87
N ILE A 99 23.11 -10.60 -18.01
CA ILE A 99 22.23 -11.22 -16.98
C ILE A 99 20.82 -10.67 -17.16
N ASP A 100 19.84 -11.56 -17.36
CA ASP A 100 18.42 -11.20 -17.42
C ASP A 100 17.97 -10.49 -16.13
N ASP A 101 16.95 -9.62 -16.25
CA ASP A 101 16.35 -8.87 -15.12
C ASP A 101 16.13 -9.77 -13.90
N LEU A 102 16.86 -9.51 -12.82
CA LEU A 102 16.66 -10.22 -11.56
C LEU A 102 15.41 -9.65 -10.86
N GLU A 103 14.36 -10.43 -10.83
CA GLU A 103 13.09 -10.08 -10.17
C GLU A 103 12.97 -10.85 -8.85
N ILE A 104 12.93 -10.11 -7.74
CA ILE A 104 12.60 -10.68 -6.42
C ILE A 104 11.08 -10.50 -6.22
N LYS A 105 10.36 -11.62 -6.11
CA LYS A 105 8.92 -11.67 -5.87
C LYS A 105 8.67 -12.21 -4.48
N HIS A 106 7.80 -11.56 -3.73
CA HIS A 106 7.25 -12.10 -2.49
C HIS A 106 5.77 -11.74 -2.38
N ASN A 107 5.05 -12.55 -1.63
CA ASN A 107 3.63 -12.37 -1.39
C ASN A 107 3.42 -12.15 0.09
N ASP A 108 2.65 -11.12 0.43
CA ASP A 108 2.38 -10.74 1.81
C ASP A 108 0.88 -10.74 2.09
N ILE A 109 0.53 -11.18 3.30
CA ILE A 109 -0.79 -10.95 3.89
C ILE A 109 -0.65 -9.75 4.82
N ASN A 110 -1.33 -8.68 4.49
CA ASN A 110 -1.35 -7.43 5.24
C ASN A 110 -2.60 -7.37 6.12
N VAL A 111 -2.44 -6.98 7.37
CA VAL A 111 -3.54 -6.81 8.32
C VAL A 111 -3.61 -5.33 8.75
N PRO A 112 -4.20 -4.45 7.92
CA PRO A 112 -4.31 -3.03 8.24
C PRO A 112 -5.27 -2.80 9.42
N LEU A 113 -4.87 -1.93 10.35
CA LEU A 113 -5.68 -1.38 11.42
C LEU A 113 -5.61 0.15 11.30
N LEU A 114 -6.69 0.78 10.86
CA LEU A 114 -6.70 2.16 10.42
C LEU A 114 -7.70 3.01 11.18
N CYS A 115 -7.30 4.23 11.49
CA CYS A 115 -8.19 5.34 11.76
C CYS A 115 -8.55 6.02 10.44
N VAL A 116 -9.83 6.26 10.22
CA VAL A 116 -10.38 6.84 8.99
C VAL A 116 -11.10 8.12 9.34
N LEU A 117 -10.70 9.22 8.71
CA LEU A 117 -11.35 10.53 8.85
C LEU A 117 -12.05 10.84 7.54
N THR A 118 -13.38 10.81 7.53
CA THR A 118 -14.21 11.01 6.33
C THR A 118 -14.87 12.37 6.35
N THR A 119 -14.77 13.09 5.24
CA THR A 119 -15.51 14.34 5.03
C THR A 119 -16.88 14.07 4.43
N LYS A 120 -17.80 15.03 4.58
CA LYS A 120 -19.13 14.98 3.94
C LYS A 120 -19.11 14.83 2.42
N TYR A 121 -17.98 15.10 1.78
CA TYR A 121 -17.79 14.98 0.33
C TYR A 121 -17.31 13.58 -0.12
N GLY A 122 -17.19 12.63 0.82
CA GLY A 122 -16.71 11.27 0.51
C GLY A 122 -15.19 11.13 0.44
N ILE A 123 -14.44 12.20 0.74
CA ILE A 123 -12.99 12.14 0.82
C ILE A 123 -12.62 11.67 2.23
N SER A 124 -11.77 10.65 2.32
CA SER A 124 -11.28 10.09 3.59
C SER A 124 -9.77 10.13 3.65
N LEU A 125 -9.24 10.48 4.82
CA LEU A 125 -7.83 10.29 5.17
C LEU A 125 -7.73 9.04 6.04
N LYS A 126 -6.73 8.22 5.80
CA LYS A 126 -6.51 6.95 6.51
C LYS A 126 -5.08 6.90 7.01
N ALA A 127 -4.91 6.51 8.28
CA ALA A 127 -3.59 6.22 8.84
C ALA A 127 -3.71 5.15 9.94
N GLY A 128 -2.64 4.40 10.17
CA GLY A 128 -2.67 3.37 11.20
C GLY A 128 -1.42 2.51 11.27
N LEU A 129 -1.60 1.26 11.66
CA LEU A 129 -0.56 0.23 11.74
C LEU A 129 -0.96 -0.95 10.88
N GLN A 130 0.01 -1.60 10.27
CA GLN A 130 -0.22 -2.73 9.39
C GLN A 130 0.87 -3.78 9.60
N PRO A 131 0.61 -4.82 10.40
CA PRO A 131 1.40 -6.05 10.36
C PRO A 131 1.31 -6.70 8.98
N GLU A 132 2.45 -7.17 8.48
CA GLU A 132 2.61 -7.81 7.18
C GLU A 132 3.25 -9.18 7.39
N PHE A 133 2.56 -10.23 6.96
CA PHE A 133 2.99 -11.62 7.08
C PHE A 133 3.41 -12.14 5.72
N ARG A 134 4.66 -12.52 5.57
CA ARG A 134 5.18 -13.10 4.34
C ARG A 134 4.69 -14.54 4.17
N VAL A 135 4.09 -14.85 3.01
CA VAL A 135 3.43 -16.15 2.77
C VAL A 135 4.22 -17.05 1.83
N SER A 136 5.04 -16.49 0.97
CA SER A 136 5.83 -17.26 0.00
C SER A 136 7.10 -16.55 -0.37
N ASP A 137 8.24 -17.21 -0.13
CA ASP A 137 9.52 -16.78 -0.66
C ASP A 137 10.47 -17.96 -0.88
N LYS A 138 11.21 -17.91 -1.99
CA LYS A 138 12.34 -18.84 -2.21
C LYS A 138 13.55 -18.49 -1.33
N PHE A 139 13.49 -17.37 -0.61
CA PHE A 139 14.55 -16.80 0.23
C PHE A 139 14.21 -16.75 1.74
N ASP A 140 13.32 -17.64 2.21
CA ASP A 140 12.81 -17.68 3.62
C ASP A 140 13.89 -17.67 4.72
N LYS A 141 15.14 -18.01 4.39
CA LYS A 141 16.22 -18.08 5.39
C LYS A 141 16.83 -16.73 5.75
N ILE A 142 16.62 -15.69 4.93
CA ILE A 142 17.34 -14.41 5.04
C ILE A 142 16.42 -13.26 5.45
N LEU A 143 15.13 -13.37 5.17
CA LEU A 143 14.15 -12.31 5.35
C LEU A 143 13.26 -12.52 6.58
N ASN A 144 12.83 -11.42 7.21
CA ASN A 144 11.88 -11.47 8.32
C ASN A 144 10.50 -11.94 7.84
N GLU A 145 9.88 -12.84 8.60
CA GLU A 145 8.55 -13.39 8.31
C GLU A 145 7.42 -12.41 8.63
N VAL A 146 7.67 -11.53 9.62
CA VAL A 146 6.71 -10.52 10.08
C VAL A 146 7.34 -9.15 9.96
N ASN A 147 6.69 -8.26 9.24
CA ASN A 147 7.05 -6.86 9.11
C ASN A 147 5.94 -5.99 9.69
N LEU A 148 6.30 -4.76 10.04
CA LEU A 148 5.37 -3.74 10.49
C LEU A 148 5.50 -2.51 9.59
N SER A 149 4.39 -1.98 9.12
CA SER A 149 4.35 -0.74 8.36
C SER A 149 3.33 0.26 8.92
N ILE A 150 3.51 1.52 8.57
CA ILE A 150 2.55 2.60 8.78
C ILE A 150 1.89 2.91 7.43
N PRO A 151 0.65 2.47 7.22
CA PRO A 151 -0.14 2.90 6.09
C PRO A 151 -0.63 4.35 6.30
N VAL A 152 -0.44 5.18 5.28
CA VAL A 152 -1.06 6.50 5.16
C VAL A 152 -1.73 6.59 3.80
N GLY A 153 -2.94 7.11 3.74
CA GLY A 153 -3.69 7.08 2.50
C GLY A 153 -4.81 8.10 2.41
N ILE A 154 -5.30 8.24 1.20
CA ILE A 154 -6.49 9.01 0.86
C ILE A 154 -7.45 8.09 0.13
N ALA A 155 -8.73 8.18 0.44
CA ALA A 155 -9.75 7.46 -0.28
C ALA A 155 -10.88 8.41 -0.71
N TYR A 156 -11.56 8.04 -1.78
CA TYR A 156 -12.75 8.71 -2.25
C TYR A 156 -13.88 7.70 -2.40
N GLU A 157 -14.97 7.95 -1.71
CA GLU A 157 -16.18 7.13 -1.75
C GLU A 157 -17.27 7.86 -2.54
N TYR A 158 -17.77 7.19 -3.56
CA TYR A 158 -18.94 7.63 -4.33
C TYR A 158 -20.00 6.55 -4.31
N ARG A 159 -21.11 6.82 -3.66
CA ARG A 159 -22.13 5.81 -3.32
C ARG A 159 -21.46 4.68 -2.51
N ASN A 160 -21.41 3.47 -3.10
CA ASN A 160 -20.78 2.30 -2.47
C ASN A 160 -19.38 2.00 -3.03
N PHE A 161 -18.92 2.72 -4.06
CA PHE A 161 -17.58 2.52 -4.61
C PHE A 161 -16.57 3.37 -3.86
N CYS A 162 -15.48 2.74 -3.42
CA CYS A 162 -14.39 3.38 -2.70
C CYS A 162 -13.07 3.18 -3.45
N LEU A 163 -12.52 4.25 -4.01
CA LEU A 163 -11.18 4.29 -4.56
C LEU A 163 -10.21 4.68 -3.45
N ASP A 164 -9.21 3.85 -3.18
CA ASP A 164 -8.27 4.03 -2.07
C ASP A 164 -6.83 4.02 -2.63
N LEU A 165 -6.11 5.09 -2.35
CA LEU A 165 -4.68 5.23 -2.62
C LEU A 165 -3.94 5.27 -1.30
N ARG A 166 -3.04 4.31 -1.07
CA ARG A 166 -2.34 4.12 0.20
C ARG A 166 -0.85 3.97 -0.03
N TYR A 167 -0.05 4.59 0.83
CA TYR A 167 1.38 4.39 0.90
C TYR A 167 1.74 3.72 2.22
N ASN A 168 2.34 2.55 2.16
CA ASN A 168 2.81 1.79 3.31
C ASN A 168 4.28 2.08 3.55
N ILE A 169 4.59 2.64 4.70
CA ILE A 169 5.94 2.99 5.15
C ILE A 169 6.43 1.86 6.04
N GLY A 170 7.35 1.03 5.57
CA GLY A 170 7.94 -0.05 6.36
C GLY A 170 8.72 0.51 7.57
N LEU A 171 8.47 -0.04 8.75
CA LEU A 171 9.17 0.30 9.99
C LEU A 171 10.25 -0.70 10.35
N THR A 172 10.04 -1.97 9.99
CA THR A 172 10.96 -3.06 10.32
C THR A 172 11.99 -3.25 9.24
N HIS A 173 13.19 -3.69 9.66
CA HIS A 173 14.25 -4.06 8.74
C HIS A 173 13.91 -5.38 8.03
N ILE A 174 14.23 -5.46 6.76
CA ILE A 174 13.87 -6.61 5.90
C ILE A 174 14.70 -7.86 6.25
N TYR A 175 15.90 -7.70 6.82
CA TYR A 175 16.87 -8.78 7.08
C TYR A 175 16.89 -9.24 8.52
N LYS A 176 17.09 -10.59 8.73
CA LYS A 176 17.24 -11.22 10.06
C LYS A 176 18.59 -10.91 10.74
N ASP A 177 19.61 -10.56 9.97
CA ASP A 177 20.97 -10.37 10.51
C ASP A 177 21.28 -8.89 10.76
N GLN A 178 21.56 -8.55 12.02
CA GLN A 178 21.88 -7.19 12.49
C GLN A 178 23.36 -6.82 12.24
N SER A 179 23.88 -6.99 11.07
CA SER A 179 25.16 -6.35 10.76
C SER A 179 24.92 -4.87 10.42
N SER A 180 25.67 -4.00 11.06
CA SER A 180 25.52 -2.56 11.31
C SER A 180 25.31 -1.62 10.10
N TYR A 181 24.90 -2.07 8.95
CA TYR A 181 24.96 -1.28 7.71
C TYR A 181 23.67 -1.13 6.91
N ASP A 182 22.54 -1.74 7.29
CA ASP A 182 21.38 -1.74 6.40
C ASP A 182 20.09 -1.23 7.04
N LYS A 183 19.74 0.02 6.75
CA LYS A 183 18.43 0.61 7.03
C LYS A 183 17.53 0.50 5.79
N SER A 184 17.34 -0.70 5.24
CA SER A 184 16.44 -0.93 4.13
C SER A 184 15.02 -1.06 4.63
N HIS A 185 14.14 -0.17 4.16
CA HIS A 185 12.71 -0.19 4.43
C HIS A 185 11.94 -0.52 3.14
N ASN A 186 10.83 -1.21 3.27
CA ASN A 186 9.93 -1.43 2.14
C ASN A 186 8.98 -0.23 1.99
N GLY A 187 8.87 0.31 0.79
CA GLY A 187 7.88 1.32 0.44
C GLY A 187 6.91 0.76 -0.60
N THR A 188 5.63 0.67 -0.26
CA THR A 188 4.61 0.12 -1.17
C THR A 188 3.47 1.11 -1.35
N ILE A 189 3.19 1.47 -2.61
CA ILE A 189 1.99 2.21 -2.99
C ILE A 189 0.93 1.20 -3.39
N MET A 190 -0.28 1.31 -2.84
CA MET A 190 -1.43 0.49 -3.18
C MET A 190 -2.54 1.38 -3.74
N LEU A 191 -3.08 1.00 -4.90
CA LEU A 191 -4.28 1.60 -5.48
C LEU A 191 -5.35 0.51 -5.57
N THR A 192 -6.43 0.66 -4.80
CA THR A 192 -7.49 -0.33 -4.75
C THR A 192 -8.87 0.28 -4.99
N LEU A 193 -9.72 -0.49 -5.63
CA LEU A 193 -11.15 -0.22 -5.76
C LEU A 193 -11.90 -1.19 -4.85
N GLY A 194 -12.74 -0.65 -3.98
CA GLY A 194 -13.60 -1.40 -3.08
C GLY A 194 -15.07 -1.12 -3.33
N TYR A 195 -15.92 -2.01 -2.81
CA TYR A 195 -17.37 -1.82 -2.79
C TYR A 195 -17.89 -1.97 -1.36
N GLY A 196 -18.53 -0.93 -0.84
CA GLY A 196 -19.09 -0.90 0.52
C GLY A 196 -20.42 -1.63 0.61
N ILE A 197 -20.48 -2.60 1.50
CA ILE A 197 -21.69 -3.37 1.85
C ILE A 197 -21.98 -3.08 3.32
N ASP A 198 -23.05 -2.34 3.59
CA ASP A 198 -23.47 -2.06 4.96
C ASP A 198 -24.15 -3.31 5.56
N LEU A 199 -23.74 -3.68 6.77
CA LEU A 199 -24.13 -4.90 7.49
C LEU A 199 -25.15 -4.60 8.61
#